data_b5a347b98bb222c352829f9a0c6ee1f9
#
_entry.id   b5a347b98bb222c352829f9a0c6ee1f9
#
_cell.length_a   1.000
_cell.length_b   1.000
_cell.length_c   1.000
_cell.angle_alpha   90.00
_cell.angle_beta   90.00
_cell.angle_gamma   90.00
#
_symmetry.space_group_name_H-M   'P 1'
#
loop_
_entity.id
_entity.type
_entity.pdbx_description
1 polymer ?
#
loop_
_entity_poly.entity_id
_entity_poly.type
_entity_poly.pdbx_seq_one_letter_code
_entity_poly.pdbx_strand_id
1 'polypeptide(L)'
;MSDEPAPTGAPSRATSIMNRIVASSLGQPFLVILMTLLLLGAGWQSLKRLPVDAYPDLSPPIVEIVTQWPGHAAEEVERLITVPVEVGMNGIPKTTVTRSISLYGLSDVKITFHDGTDNNFARQEVFNRIADIGLPAGVTPSVSPLTSPSGLIYRYVLQSPDRSPMELKTFQHWTIEPQYKTVPGVADDSGFGGGTMQYQVLLDQAKIAGVGLSPQQVESALAANNSNAGGGFYSQGGQFYYVRGVGRLESVEDIGNVVLAVHNGAPVLLKDVGRVVIGIAPRLGQFGFEKQDDAVEGVIFLRTGEKTQDVLKQVEAKTQELNEHILPKDVRIVPFYDRTDLIGLTTKIVEDNLLRGMLLVIVVLIFFLYDFRAGLIVAVTIPLALLFAFICLDLQKASANLLSIGAIDFGILVDGAVVMVENIYRQLAQRRGSSFSVTEIITAAAAEVDRPLFYAVAVIVASFLPIYVLSGPSGTLFKPM
;
A
#
# COMPACT_ATOMS: atom_id res chain seq x y z
N MET A 1 2.98 -82.47 -16.51
CA MET A 1 2.22 -81.63 -17.49
C MET A 1 1.48 -80.63 -16.67
N SER A 2 2.13 -79.48 -16.52
CA SER A 2 1.59 -78.28 -15.85
C SER A 2 1.58 -77.17 -16.86
N ASP A 3 0.37 -76.83 -17.35
CA ASP A 3 0.13 -75.68 -18.24
C ASP A 3 0.43 -74.39 -17.49
N GLU A 4 1.45 -73.68 -17.93
CA GLU A 4 1.70 -72.35 -17.56
C GLU A 4 0.96 -71.46 -18.57
N PRO A 5 0.04 -70.56 -18.15
CA PRO A 5 -0.65 -69.70 -19.08
C PRO A 5 0.30 -68.62 -19.58
N ALA A 6 0.43 -68.49 -20.88
CA ALA A 6 1.16 -67.44 -21.58
C ALA A 6 0.67 -66.06 -21.17
N PRO A 7 1.56 -65.06 -21.07
CA PRO A 7 1.16 -63.68 -20.75
C PRO A 7 0.38 -63.08 -21.91
N THR A 8 -0.92 -63.01 -21.72
CA THR A 8 -1.86 -62.34 -22.62
C THR A 8 -1.80 -60.86 -22.47
N GLY A 9 -1.72 -60.17 -23.60
CA GLY A 9 -2.21 -58.82 -23.72
C GLY A 9 -1.15 -57.75 -23.89
N ALA A 10 -0.90 -57.40 -25.17
CA ALA A 10 -0.40 -56.09 -25.49
C ALA A 10 -1.33 -55.01 -24.91
N PRO A 11 -0.85 -54.01 -24.16
CA PRO A 11 -1.71 -53.01 -23.58
C PRO A 11 -2.41 -52.23 -24.70
N SER A 12 -3.74 -52.15 -24.61
CA SER A 12 -4.58 -51.38 -25.51
C SER A 12 -4.09 -49.93 -25.54
N ARG A 13 -3.70 -49.45 -26.72
CA ARG A 13 -3.27 -48.09 -27.02
C ARG A 13 -4.44 -47.08 -26.90
N ALA A 14 -4.96 -46.85 -25.73
CA ALA A 14 -5.58 -45.56 -25.45
C ALA A 14 -4.45 -44.63 -25.01
N THR A 15 -3.82 -43.94 -25.97
CA THR A 15 -2.76 -42.96 -25.70
C THR A 15 -3.36 -41.84 -24.89
N SER A 16 -3.12 -41.84 -23.58
CA SER A 16 -3.45 -40.75 -22.66
C SER A 16 -2.70 -39.50 -23.14
N ILE A 17 -3.26 -38.29 -22.91
CA ILE A 17 -2.63 -37.03 -23.22
C ILE A 17 -1.24 -36.97 -22.59
N MET A 18 -1.10 -37.46 -21.35
CA MET A 18 0.15 -37.55 -20.62
C MET A 18 1.21 -38.36 -21.36
N ASN A 19 0.80 -39.55 -21.87
CA ASN A 19 1.69 -40.42 -22.66
C ASN A 19 2.19 -39.75 -23.95
N ARG A 20 1.36 -38.92 -24.60
CA ARG A 20 1.77 -38.14 -25.76
C ARG A 20 2.80 -37.06 -25.37
N ILE A 21 2.59 -36.40 -24.22
CA ILE A 21 3.54 -35.39 -23.70
C ILE A 21 4.89 -36.04 -23.41
N VAL A 22 4.90 -37.17 -22.69
CA VAL A 22 6.13 -37.91 -22.36
C VAL A 22 6.85 -38.36 -23.62
N ALA A 23 6.14 -38.99 -24.56
CA ALA A 23 6.72 -39.47 -25.83
C ALA A 23 7.28 -38.31 -26.68
N SER A 24 6.57 -37.20 -26.75
CA SER A 24 7.01 -35.99 -27.45
C SER A 24 8.25 -35.37 -26.79
N SER A 25 8.27 -35.33 -25.45
CA SER A 25 9.42 -34.81 -24.69
C SER A 25 10.66 -35.65 -24.88
N LEU A 26 10.53 -36.97 -24.88
CA LEU A 26 11.64 -37.88 -25.16
C LEU A 26 12.12 -37.81 -26.62
N GLY A 27 11.19 -37.56 -27.56
CA GLY A 27 11.53 -37.38 -28.98
C GLY A 27 12.19 -36.06 -29.33
N GLN A 28 12.02 -35.04 -28.50
CA GLN A 28 12.50 -33.68 -28.77
C GLN A 28 13.24 -33.06 -27.56
N PRO A 29 14.38 -33.63 -27.14
CA PRO A 29 15.09 -33.18 -25.94
C PRO A 29 15.55 -31.72 -26.03
N PHE A 30 15.90 -31.23 -27.24
CA PHE A 30 16.27 -29.84 -27.46
C PHE A 30 15.12 -28.87 -27.10
N LEU A 31 13.89 -29.21 -27.49
CA LEU A 31 12.70 -28.38 -27.18
C LEU A 31 12.47 -28.35 -25.66
N VAL A 32 12.64 -29.47 -24.96
CA VAL A 32 12.48 -29.53 -23.50
C VAL A 32 13.52 -28.67 -22.80
N ILE A 33 14.80 -28.76 -23.21
CA ILE A 33 15.87 -27.93 -22.66
C ILE A 33 15.58 -26.44 -22.91
N LEU A 34 15.19 -26.08 -24.14
CA LEU A 34 14.82 -24.70 -24.48
C LEU A 34 13.68 -24.18 -23.62
N MET A 35 12.62 -24.96 -23.47
CA MET A 35 11.46 -24.60 -22.59
C MET A 35 11.88 -24.44 -21.14
N THR A 36 12.74 -25.30 -20.64
CA THR A 36 13.29 -25.20 -19.27
C THR A 36 14.12 -23.93 -19.08
N LEU A 37 14.97 -23.59 -20.06
CA LEU A 37 15.76 -22.36 -20.01
C LEU A 37 14.87 -21.10 -20.09
N LEU A 38 13.82 -21.13 -20.92
CA LEU A 38 12.82 -20.04 -20.98
C LEU A 38 12.08 -19.90 -19.63
N LEU A 39 11.68 -21.02 -19.02
CA LEU A 39 11.03 -21.02 -17.72
C LEU A 39 11.96 -20.47 -16.62
N LEU A 40 13.24 -20.88 -16.62
CA LEU A 40 14.24 -20.33 -15.69
C LEU A 40 14.41 -18.82 -15.89
N GLY A 41 14.54 -18.34 -17.12
CA GLY A 41 14.69 -16.93 -17.43
C GLY A 41 13.45 -16.10 -17.07
N ALA A 42 12.29 -16.55 -17.50
CA ALA A 42 11.01 -15.89 -17.21
C ALA A 42 10.71 -15.92 -15.71
N GLY A 43 10.89 -17.07 -15.04
CA GLY A 43 10.66 -17.21 -13.61
C GLY A 43 11.59 -16.36 -12.76
N TRP A 44 12.86 -16.26 -13.13
CA TRP A 44 13.80 -15.35 -12.47
C TRP A 44 13.41 -13.88 -12.64
N GLN A 45 12.95 -13.52 -13.83
CA GLN A 45 12.46 -12.16 -14.10
C GLN A 45 11.19 -11.85 -13.30
N SER A 46 10.23 -12.80 -13.26
CA SER A 46 9.00 -12.67 -12.47
C SER A 46 9.31 -12.55 -10.98
N LEU A 47 10.22 -13.38 -10.46
CA LEU A 47 10.66 -13.29 -9.05
C LEU A 47 11.20 -11.90 -8.68
N LYS A 48 11.99 -11.28 -9.57
CA LYS A 48 12.49 -9.91 -9.34
C LYS A 48 11.41 -8.84 -9.40
N ARG A 49 10.35 -9.07 -10.18
CA ARG A 49 9.24 -8.12 -10.35
C ARG A 49 8.15 -8.27 -9.31
N LEU A 50 8.05 -9.44 -8.72
CA LEU A 50 6.98 -9.77 -7.78
C LEU A 50 7.06 -8.83 -6.55
N PRO A 51 5.99 -8.10 -6.20
CA PRO A 51 5.95 -7.36 -4.95
C PRO A 51 5.88 -8.35 -3.79
N VAL A 52 6.79 -8.19 -2.84
CA VAL A 52 6.78 -8.98 -1.61
C VAL A 52 6.24 -8.09 -0.50
N ASP A 53 5.10 -8.47 0.04
CA ASP A 53 4.48 -7.81 1.17
C ASP A 53 4.53 -8.73 2.40
N ALA A 54 4.70 -8.15 3.58
CA ALA A 54 4.66 -8.92 4.83
C ALA A 54 3.29 -9.56 5.04
N TYR A 55 2.24 -8.82 4.72
CA TYR A 55 0.85 -9.26 4.70
C TYR A 55 0.09 -8.52 3.59
N PRO A 56 -0.93 -9.16 2.97
CA PRO A 56 -1.71 -8.52 1.93
C PRO A 56 -2.62 -7.43 2.52
N ASP A 57 -3.02 -6.48 1.70
CA ASP A 57 -4.06 -5.53 2.07
C ASP A 57 -5.43 -6.22 2.07
N LEU A 58 -6.00 -6.36 3.26
CA LEU A 58 -7.29 -7.03 3.47
C LEU A 58 -8.48 -6.08 3.37
N SER A 59 -8.21 -4.79 3.19
CA SER A 59 -9.24 -3.76 3.21
C SER A 59 -9.99 -3.75 1.89
N PRO A 60 -11.33 -3.73 1.92
CA PRO A 60 -12.12 -3.43 0.74
C PRO A 60 -11.80 -2.00 0.26
N PRO A 61 -12.11 -1.64 -0.98
CA PRO A 61 -11.99 -0.26 -1.42
C PRO A 61 -12.84 0.67 -0.55
N ILE A 62 -12.22 1.69 0.03
CA ILE A 62 -12.86 2.68 0.88
C ILE A 62 -12.56 4.07 0.33
N VAL A 63 -13.59 4.89 0.23
CA VAL A 63 -13.46 6.33 -0.04
C VAL A 63 -13.95 7.08 1.19
N GLU A 64 -13.08 7.92 1.73
CA GLU A 64 -13.32 8.70 2.93
C GLU A 64 -13.50 10.18 2.55
N ILE A 65 -14.56 10.79 3.07
CA ILE A 65 -14.89 12.20 2.89
C ILE A 65 -14.76 12.89 4.24
N VAL A 66 -13.79 13.78 4.35
CA VAL A 66 -13.56 14.57 5.56
C VAL A 66 -14.01 16.00 5.32
N THR A 67 -14.86 16.51 6.20
CA THR A 67 -15.37 17.89 6.11
C THR A 67 -15.14 18.60 7.43
N GLN A 68 -14.42 19.71 7.40
CA GLN A 68 -14.15 20.53 8.58
C GLN A 68 -15.10 21.73 8.63
N TRP A 69 -15.67 21.97 9.81
CA TRP A 69 -16.51 23.12 10.11
C TRP A 69 -16.24 23.61 11.54
N PRO A 70 -15.08 24.23 11.78
CA PRO A 70 -14.64 24.62 13.11
C PRO A 70 -15.64 25.54 13.82
N GLY A 71 -15.78 25.37 15.13
CA GLY A 71 -16.66 26.19 15.95
C GLY A 71 -18.09 25.66 16.11
N HIS A 72 -18.46 24.56 15.45
CA HIS A 72 -19.82 24.00 15.49
C HIS A 72 -19.89 22.70 16.30
N ALA A 73 -20.99 22.53 17.02
CA ALA A 73 -21.21 21.32 17.81
C ALA A 73 -21.40 20.08 16.91
N ALA A 74 -21.10 18.89 17.46
CA ALA A 74 -21.21 17.63 16.72
C ALA A 74 -22.63 17.41 16.13
N GLU A 75 -23.69 17.83 16.84
CA GLU A 75 -25.07 17.72 16.38
C GLU A 75 -25.36 18.64 15.18
N GLU A 76 -24.77 19.83 15.15
CA GLU A 76 -24.90 20.75 14.01
C GLU A 76 -24.15 20.22 12.80
N VAL A 77 -22.94 19.71 13.01
CA VAL A 77 -22.13 19.04 11.98
C VAL A 77 -22.88 17.83 11.41
N GLU A 78 -23.47 17.00 12.27
CA GLU A 78 -24.26 15.86 11.85
C GLU A 78 -25.43 16.29 10.95
N ARG A 79 -26.22 17.22 11.43
CA ARG A 79 -27.45 17.63 10.73
C ARG A 79 -27.20 18.38 9.43
N LEU A 80 -26.18 19.25 9.38
CA LEU A 80 -25.98 20.18 8.27
C LEU A 80 -24.86 19.74 7.30
N ILE A 81 -24.02 18.76 7.71
CA ILE A 81 -22.93 18.28 6.87
C ILE A 81 -23.01 16.77 6.68
N THR A 82 -22.96 15.99 7.77
CA THR A 82 -22.85 14.53 7.69
C THR A 82 -24.04 13.90 6.98
N VAL A 83 -25.27 14.23 7.42
CA VAL A 83 -26.51 13.69 6.82
C VAL A 83 -26.68 14.10 5.36
N PRO A 84 -26.49 15.37 4.94
CA PRO A 84 -26.49 15.73 3.52
C PRO A 84 -25.45 14.96 2.69
N VAL A 85 -24.24 14.75 3.21
CA VAL A 85 -23.19 13.96 2.52
C VAL A 85 -23.63 12.51 2.40
N GLU A 86 -24.12 11.88 3.46
CA GLU A 86 -24.62 10.49 3.42
C GLU A 86 -25.74 10.32 2.40
N VAL A 87 -26.72 11.22 2.42
CA VAL A 87 -27.86 11.22 1.46
C VAL A 87 -27.36 11.39 0.03
N GLY A 88 -26.42 12.32 -0.21
CA GLY A 88 -25.82 12.53 -1.52
C GLY A 88 -25.05 11.32 -2.04
N MET A 89 -24.44 10.54 -1.15
CA MET A 89 -23.69 9.33 -1.50
C MET A 89 -24.56 8.08 -1.66
N ASN A 90 -25.84 8.14 -1.27
CA ASN A 90 -26.75 7.01 -1.46
C ASN A 90 -26.92 6.65 -2.94
N GLY A 91 -26.99 5.35 -3.23
CA GLY A 91 -27.18 4.84 -4.60
C GLY A 91 -25.94 4.87 -5.48
N ILE A 92 -24.72 5.06 -4.93
CA ILE A 92 -23.49 4.81 -5.67
C ILE A 92 -23.41 3.31 -5.95
N PRO A 93 -23.16 2.88 -7.22
CA PRO A 93 -23.07 1.47 -7.55
C PRO A 93 -21.93 0.77 -6.79
N LYS A 94 -22.15 -0.51 -6.46
CA LYS A 94 -21.16 -1.35 -5.78
C LYS A 94 -20.81 -0.92 -4.34
N THR A 95 -21.61 -0.07 -3.71
CA THR A 95 -21.44 0.28 -2.29
C THR A 95 -21.96 -0.83 -1.40
N THR A 96 -21.19 -1.20 -0.38
CA THR A 96 -21.57 -2.20 0.64
C THR A 96 -22.17 -1.53 1.87
N VAL A 97 -21.47 -0.52 2.39
CA VAL A 97 -21.91 0.20 3.60
C VAL A 97 -21.31 1.61 3.62
N THR A 98 -22.11 2.56 4.11
CA THR A 98 -21.66 3.90 4.46
C THR A 98 -21.67 4.03 5.98
N ARG A 99 -20.58 4.54 6.55
CA ARG A 99 -20.44 4.83 7.99
C ARG A 99 -19.93 6.24 8.16
N SER A 100 -20.41 6.91 9.19
CA SER A 100 -20.00 8.28 9.48
C SER A 100 -19.73 8.50 10.96
N ILE A 101 -18.95 9.53 11.24
CA ILE A 101 -18.70 10.04 12.58
C ILE A 101 -18.78 11.55 12.53
N SER A 102 -19.60 12.12 13.40
CA SER A 102 -19.71 13.57 13.59
C SER A 102 -19.08 13.96 14.91
N LEU A 103 -18.08 14.82 14.84
CA LEU A 103 -17.37 15.37 16.00
C LEU A 103 -17.53 16.89 16.02
N TYR A 104 -17.04 17.53 17.09
CA TYR A 104 -16.98 18.99 17.15
C TYR A 104 -16.16 19.54 15.97
N GLY A 105 -16.81 20.26 15.09
CA GLY A 105 -16.20 20.86 13.90
C GLY A 105 -15.70 19.90 12.83
N LEU A 106 -16.05 18.60 12.88
CA LEU A 106 -15.57 17.59 11.94
C LEU A 106 -16.63 16.56 11.58
N SER A 107 -16.80 16.32 10.28
CA SER A 107 -17.56 15.20 9.72
C SER A 107 -16.60 14.27 8.98
N ASP A 108 -16.69 12.98 9.25
CA ASP A 108 -15.96 11.92 8.55
C ASP A 108 -16.97 10.89 8.03
N VAL A 109 -17.05 10.72 6.71
CA VAL A 109 -17.97 9.80 6.04
C VAL A 109 -17.15 8.80 5.22
N LYS A 110 -17.24 7.51 5.57
CA LYS A 110 -16.53 6.39 4.93
C LYS A 110 -17.50 5.55 4.12
N ILE A 111 -17.22 5.46 2.82
CA ILE A 111 -18.01 4.67 1.88
C ILE A 111 -17.18 3.44 1.52
N THR A 112 -17.67 2.27 1.90
CA THR A 112 -17.02 0.98 1.61
C THR A 112 -17.68 0.36 0.38
N PHE A 113 -16.88 -0.09 -0.56
CA PHE A 113 -17.30 -0.73 -1.80
C PHE A 113 -17.13 -2.26 -1.73
N HIS A 114 -17.75 -2.97 -2.68
CA HIS A 114 -17.54 -4.40 -2.84
C HIS A 114 -16.08 -4.72 -3.19
N ASP A 115 -15.60 -5.85 -2.71
CA ASP A 115 -14.27 -6.34 -3.06
C ASP A 115 -14.08 -6.40 -4.58
N GLY A 116 -12.89 -6.04 -5.05
CA GLY A 116 -12.56 -5.99 -6.46
C GLY A 116 -13.15 -4.80 -7.23
N THR A 117 -13.80 -3.85 -6.54
CA THR A 117 -14.16 -2.58 -7.17
C THR A 117 -12.90 -1.76 -7.44
N ASP A 118 -12.79 -1.19 -8.64
CA ASP A 118 -11.68 -0.29 -8.97
C ASP A 118 -11.71 0.96 -8.10
N ASN A 119 -10.59 1.27 -7.46
CA ASN A 119 -10.46 2.40 -6.54
C ASN A 119 -10.66 3.76 -7.23
N ASN A 120 -10.24 3.88 -8.50
CA ASN A 120 -10.40 5.12 -9.25
C ASN A 120 -11.86 5.32 -9.62
N PHE A 121 -12.57 4.24 -10.01
CA PHE A 121 -14.01 4.28 -10.23
C PHE A 121 -14.75 4.71 -8.97
N ALA A 122 -14.49 4.07 -7.83
CA ALA A 122 -15.13 4.40 -6.56
C ALA A 122 -14.94 5.88 -6.19
N ARG A 123 -13.70 6.37 -6.32
CA ARG A 123 -13.35 7.76 -6.02
C ARG A 123 -14.00 8.75 -6.99
N GLN A 124 -14.03 8.42 -8.29
CA GLN A 124 -14.65 9.26 -9.30
C GLN A 124 -16.17 9.43 -9.07
N GLU A 125 -16.85 8.33 -8.71
CA GLU A 125 -18.29 8.38 -8.39
C GLU A 125 -18.56 9.28 -7.17
N VAL A 126 -17.72 9.21 -6.14
CA VAL A 126 -17.81 10.08 -4.98
C VAL A 126 -17.57 11.54 -5.35
N PHE A 127 -16.53 11.83 -6.15
CA PHE A 127 -16.27 13.20 -6.62
C PHE A 127 -17.39 13.79 -7.45
N ASN A 128 -17.98 13.00 -8.35
CA ASN A 128 -19.08 13.45 -9.18
C ASN A 128 -20.29 13.89 -8.35
N ARG A 129 -20.54 13.20 -7.22
CA ARG A 129 -21.71 13.50 -6.37
C ARG A 129 -21.46 14.58 -5.32
N ILE A 130 -20.22 14.70 -4.83
CA ILE A 130 -19.85 15.72 -3.84
C ILE A 130 -20.17 17.13 -4.34
N ALA A 131 -19.99 17.39 -5.64
CA ALA A 131 -20.20 18.71 -6.24
C ALA A 131 -21.67 19.18 -6.18
N ASP A 132 -22.62 18.23 -6.10
CA ASP A 132 -24.06 18.50 -6.11
C ASP A 132 -24.67 18.62 -4.70
N ILE A 133 -23.86 18.41 -3.65
CA ILE A 133 -24.34 18.46 -2.26
C ILE A 133 -24.42 19.92 -1.80
N GLY A 134 -25.60 20.35 -1.39
CA GLY A 134 -25.80 21.66 -0.77
C GLY A 134 -25.28 21.70 0.67
N LEU A 135 -24.07 22.24 0.87
CA LEU A 135 -23.47 22.44 2.19
C LEU A 135 -23.53 23.92 2.61
N PRO A 136 -23.36 24.24 3.90
CA PRO A 136 -23.28 25.61 4.38
C PRO A 136 -22.18 26.41 3.67
N ALA A 137 -22.38 27.72 3.53
CA ALA A 137 -21.41 28.58 2.89
C ALA A 137 -20.03 28.52 3.56
N GLY A 138 -18.96 28.38 2.76
CA GLY A 138 -17.58 28.28 3.24
C GLY A 138 -17.15 26.88 3.68
N VAL A 139 -18.04 25.89 3.64
CA VAL A 139 -17.70 24.48 3.93
C VAL A 139 -17.37 23.76 2.66
N THR A 140 -16.21 23.13 2.62
CA THR A 140 -15.73 22.34 1.46
C THR A 140 -15.36 20.93 1.92
N PRO A 141 -16.03 19.88 1.40
CA PRO A 141 -15.64 18.51 1.68
C PRO A 141 -14.34 18.15 0.96
N SER A 142 -13.51 17.38 1.62
CA SER A 142 -12.25 16.85 1.08
C SER A 142 -12.32 15.34 1.00
N VAL A 143 -11.93 14.78 -0.13
CA VAL A 143 -11.80 13.32 -0.29
C VAL A 143 -10.38 12.91 0.05
N SER A 144 -10.23 12.04 1.03
CA SER A 144 -8.93 11.52 1.48
C SER A 144 -8.14 10.88 0.34
N PRO A 145 -6.80 10.92 0.35
CA PRO A 145 -5.97 10.25 -0.63
C PRO A 145 -6.27 8.75 -0.75
N LEU A 146 -5.92 8.14 -1.89
CA LEU A 146 -6.05 6.70 -2.10
C LEU A 146 -5.03 5.94 -1.25
N THR A 147 -5.38 5.72 -0.01
CA THR A 147 -4.63 4.90 0.94
C THR A 147 -5.49 3.75 1.41
N SER A 148 -4.86 2.69 1.86
CA SER A 148 -5.54 1.64 2.61
C SER A 148 -5.21 1.75 4.11
N PRO A 149 -6.02 1.18 5.00
CA PRO A 149 -5.69 1.09 6.42
C PRO A 149 -4.33 0.42 6.69
N SER A 150 -3.90 -0.48 5.80
CA SER A 150 -2.57 -1.10 5.84
C SER A 150 -1.49 -0.28 5.14
N GLY A 151 -1.82 0.87 4.57
CA GLY A 151 -0.92 1.72 3.78
C GLY A 151 0.10 2.52 4.57
N LEU A 152 0.07 2.50 5.89
CA LEU A 152 1.11 3.10 6.72
C LEU A 152 2.42 2.34 6.53
N ILE A 153 3.46 3.01 5.99
CA ILE A 153 4.74 2.37 5.67
C ILE A 153 5.93 2.93 6.45
N TYR A 154 5.85 4.19 6.91
CA TYR A 154 6.95 4.85 7.56
C TYR A 154 6.44 5.86 8.59
N ARG A 155 7.04 5.88 9.78
CA ARG A 155 6.76 6.86 10.83
C ARG A 155 8.07 7.46 11.33
N TYR A 156 8.06 8.75 11.51
CA TYR A 156 9.21 9.49 12.00
C TYR A 156 8.82 10.51 13.06
N VAL A 157 9.78 10.84 13.91
CA VAL A 157 9.65 11.92 14.89
C VAL A 157 10.62 13.03 14.55
N LEU A 158 10.22 14.28 14.74
CA LEU A 158 11.10 15.43 14.65
C LEU A 158 11.77 15.68 15.99
N GLN A 159 13.08 15.77 15.96
CA GLN A 159 13.89 16.05 17.13
C GLN A 159 14.68 17.34 16.93
N SER A 160 14.71 18.16 17.96
CA SER A 160 15.58 19.34 18.06
C SER A 160 15.88 19.58 19.55
N PRO A 161 17.13 19.99 19.90
CA PRO A 161 17.46 20.35 21.27
C PRO A 161 16.84 21.68 21.72
N ASP A 162 16.58 22.60 20.78
CA ASP A 162 16.30 24.00 21.10
C ASP A 162 14.90 24.46 20.68
N ARG A 163 14.20 23.72 19.79
CA ARG A 163 12.92 24.14 19.23
C ARG A 163 11.73 23.58 19.99
N SER A 164 10.70 24.41 20.10
CA SER A 164 9.41 24.01 20.66
C SER A 164 8.65 23.04 19.74
N PRO A 165 7.74 22.20 20.28
CA PRO A 165 6.88 21.33 19.45
C PRO A 165 6.04 22.11 18.43
N MET A 166 5.68 23.37 18.71
CA MET A 166 4.97 24.23 17.76
C MET A 166 5.83 24.59 16.54
N GLU A 167 7.11 24.92 16.75
CA GLU A 167 8.03 25.20 15.66
C GLU A 167 8.32 23.93 14.84
N LEU A 168 8.53 22.80 15.49
CA LEU A 168 8.70 21.51 14.82
C LEU A 168 7.46 21.14 13.99
N LYS A 169 6.25 21.38 14.51
CA LYS A 169 5.00 21.18 13.76
C LYS A 169 4.92 22.08 12.52
N THR A 170 5.44 23.30 12.63
CA THR A 170 5.49 24.21 11.49
C THR A 170 6.43 23.68 10.40
N PHE A 171 7.62 23.16 10.77
CA PHE A 171 8.53 22.50 9.81
C PHE A 171 7.89 21.27 9.19
N GLN A 172 7.23 20.43 10.00
CA GLN A 172 6.56 19.23 9.49
C GLN A 172 5.54 19.60 8.43
N HIS A 173 4.66 20.55 8.70
CA HIS A 173 3.56 20.90 7.81
C HIS A 173 4.00 21.68 6.54
N TRP A 174 4.88 22.66 6.69
CA TRP A 174 5.23 23.56 5.58
C TRP A 174 6.48 23.15 4.80
N THR A 175 7.37 22.36 5.39
CA THR A 175 8.63 21.99 4.76
C THR A 175 8.68 20.49 4.43
N ILE A 176 8.38 19.64 5.40
CA ILE A 176 8.62 18.19 5.29
C ILE A 176 7.50 17.50 4.52
N GLU A 177 6.25 17.73 4.92
CA GLU A 177 5.07 17.13 4.29
C GLU A 177 5.02 17.37 2.77
N PRO A 178 5.21 18.61 2.24
CA PRO A 178 5.25 18.85 0.80
C PRO A 178 6.37 18.08 0.10
N GLN A 179 7.52 17.90 0.73
CA GLN A 179 8.66 17.19 0.16
C GLN A 179 8.37 15.69 0.05
N TYR A 180 7.82 15.06 1.08
CA TYR A 180 7.43 13.65 0.99
C TYR A 180 6.33 13.39 -0.04
N LYS A 181 5.40 14.31 -0.20
CA LYS A 181 4.35 14.22 -1.24
C LYS A 181 4.89 14.29 -2.67
N THR A 182 6.14 14.73 -2.88
CA THR A 182 6.79 14.65 -4.19
C THR A 182 7.33 13.25 -4.52
N VAL A 183 7.46 12.38 -3.53
CA VAL A 183 8.00 11.03 -3.72
C VAL A 183 6.96 10.17 -4.46
N PRO A 184 7.31 9.60 -5.62
CA PRO A 184 6.39 8.74 -6.36
C PRO A 184 5.93 7.54 -5.51
N GLY A 185 4.62 7.30 -5.50
CA GLY A 185 4.03 6.21 -4.71
C GLY A 185 3.64 6.58 -3.27
N VAL A 186 4.07 7.73 -2.76
CA VAL A 186 3.51 8.29 -1.54
C VAL A 186 2.12 8.87 -1.83
N ALA A 187 1.14 8.49 -1.01
CA ALA A 187 -0.22 9.02 -1.12
C ALA A 187 -0.39 10.26 -0.25
N ASP A 188 0.16 10.24 0.95
CA ASP A 188 0.09 11.34 1.91
C ASP A 188 1.19 11.24 2.96
N ASP A 189 1.50 12.37 3.59
CA ASP A 189 2.26 12.50 4.84
C ASP A 189 1.41 13.29 5.82
N SER A 190 1.04 12.68 6.93
CA SER A 190 0.18 13.29 7.95
C SER A 190 0.94 13.54 9.23
N GLY A 191 0.92 14.77 9.72
CA GLY A 191 1.60 15.14 10.95
C GLY A 191 0.70 15.09 12.16
N PHE A 192 1.18 14.46 13.25
CA PHE A 192 0.50 14.37 14.54
C PHE A 192 1.35 15.01 15.65
N GLY A 193 0.69 15.39 16.75
CA GLY A 193 1.37 16.03 17.88
C GLY A 193 1.82 17.46 17.58
N GLY A 194 2.43 18.10 18.56
CA GLY A 194 2.74 19.51 18.54
C GLY A 194 1.50 20.41 18.44
N GLY A 195 1.67 21.69 18.51
CA GLY A 195 0.60 22.69 18.33
C GLY A 195 0.73 23.39 17.00
N THR A 196 -0.36 23.51 16.24
CA THR A 196 -0.36 24.33 15.02
C THR A 196 -0.26 25.80 15.40
N MET A 197 0.80 26.48 14.89
CA MET A 197 1.03 27.90 15.14
C MET A 197 -0.08 28.74 14.50
N GLN A 198 -0.57 29.71 15.26
CA GLN A 198 -1.50 30.72 14.78
C GLN A 198 -1.23 32.07 15.40
N TYR A 199 -1.54 33.16 14.69
CA TYR A 199 -1.58 34.50 15.23
C TYR A 199 -2.93 34.70 15.92
N GLN A 200 -2.89 35.00 17.22
CA GLN A 200 -4.08 35.21 18.04
C GLN A 200 -4.27 36.67 18.32
N VAL A 201 -5.41 37.21 17.99
CA VAL A 201 -5.82 38.57 18.34
C VAL A 201 -6.65 38.52 19.60
N LEU A 202 -6.09 38.92 20.71
CA LEU A 202 -6.75 38.97 22.03
C LEU A 202 -7.35 40.36 22.22
N LEU A 203 -8.66 40.47 22.02
CA LEU A 203 -9.37 41.76 22.10
C LEU A 203 -9.70 42.14 23.53
N ASP A 204 -9.57 43.40 23.86
CA ASP A 204 -10.02 44.01 25.12
C ASP A 204 -11.44 44.56 24.92
N GLN A 205 -12.42 43.90 25.53
CA GLN A 205 -13.83 44.22 25.35
C GLN A 205 -14.19 45.65 25.82
N ALA A 206 -13.54 46.14 26.88
CA ALA A 206 -13.79 47.47 27.35
C ALA A 206 -13.26 48.55 26.35
N LYS A 207 -12.10 48.31 25.78
CA LYS A 207 -11.52 49.21 24.78
C LYS A 207 -12.30 49.20 23.48
N ILE A 208 -12.75 48.01 22.99
CA ILE A 208 -13.58 47.91 21.80
C ILE A 208 -14.89 48.67 21.97
N ALA A 209 -15.56 48.45 23.11
CA ALA A 209 -16.80 49.15 23.43
C ALA A 209 -16.61 50.66 23.52
N GLY A 210 -15.44 51.13 24.07
CA GLY A 210 -15.08 52.55 24.20
C GLY A 210 -14.90 53.27 22.89
N VAL A 211 -14.53 52.56 21.81
CA VAL A 211 -14.41 53.13 20.45
C VAL A 211 -15.59 52.78 19.55
N GLY A 212 -16.62 52.10 20.10
CA GLY A 212 -17.89 51.79 19.38
C GLY A 212 -17.70 50.65 18.33
N LEU A 213 -16.70 49.76 18.47
CA LEU A 213 -16.49 48.64 17.58
C LEU A 213 -17.08 47.35 18.11
N SER A 214 -17.47 46.47 17.21
CA SER A 214 -17.85 45.07 17.50
C SER A 214 -16.73 44.12 17.11
N PRO A 215 -16.61 42.93 17.70
CA PRO A 215 -15.67 41.89 17.29
C PRO A 215 -15.80 41.55 15.80
N GLN A 216 -16.99 41.51 15.23
CA GLN A 216 -17.25 41.24 13.82
C GLN A 216 -16.64 42.31 12.91
N GLN A 217 -16.66 43.57 13.33
CA GLN A 217 -16.02 44.66 12.57
C GLN A 217 -14.50 44.52 12.59
N VAL A 218 -13.92 44.09 13.71
CA VAL A 218 -12.47 43.81 13.80
C VAL A 218 -12.08 42.67 12.87
N GLU A 219 -12.84 41.58 12.86
CA GLU A 219 -12.63 40.45 11.95
C GLU A 219 -12.70 40.89 10.48
N SER A 220 -13.71 41.65 10.12
CA SER A 220 -13.90 42.15 8.76
C SER A 220 -12.76 43.09 8.34
N ALA A 221 -12.26 43.96 9.24
CA ALA A 221 -11.15 44.83 8.98
C ALA A 221 -9.83 44.06 8.78
N LEU A 222 -9.59 43.02 9.60
CA LEU A 222 -8.44 42.12 9.43
C LEU A 222 -8.46 41.38 8.08
N ALA A 223 -9.62 40.81 7.72
CA ALA A 223 -9.80 40.13 6.45
C ALA A 223 -9.57 41.05 5.25
N ALA A 224 -10.08 42.28 5.30
CA ALA A 224 -9.91 43.27 4.26
C ALA A 224 -8.48 43.76 4.09
N ASN A 225 -7.68 43.84 5.18
CA ASN A 225 -6.30 44.32 5.18
C ASN A 225 -5.26 43.19 4.98
N ASN A 226 -5.66 41.93 4.75
CA ASN A 226 -4.75 40.80 4.54
C ASN A 226 -4.83 40.30 3.08
N SER A 227 -4.63 41.19 2.12
CA SER A 227 -4.68 40.84 0.70
C SER A 227 -3.72 41.68 -0.12
N ASN A 228 -3.16 41.06 -1.18
CA ASN A 228 -2.41 41.80 -2.18
C ASN A 228 -3.36 42.33 -3.26
N ALA A 229 -3.09 43.56 -3.73
CA ALA A 229 -3.83 44.17 -4.82
C ALA A 229 -3.00 44.18 -6.10
N GLY A 230 -3.56 43.69 -7.20
CA GLY A 230 -2.95 43.83 -8.53
C GLY A 230 -3.15 45.24 -9.05
N GLY A 231 -2.06 45.98 -9.34
CA GLY A 231 -2.08 47.33 -9.90
C GLY A 231 -1.92 47.37 -11.43
N GLY A 232 -1.95 46.22 -12.10
CA GLY A 232 -1.73 46.13 -13.55
C GLY A 232 -0.25 46.29 -13.93
N PHE A 233 0.00 46.91 -15.08
CA PHE A 233 1.37 47.19 -15.55
C PHE A 233 1.40 48.55 -16.28
N TYR A 234 2.59 49.15 -16.33
CA TYR A 234 2.86 50.30 -17.21
C TYR A 234 4.12 50.02 -18.04
N SER A 235 4.18 50.64 -19.21
CA SER A 235 5.33 50.52 -20.11
C SER A 235 6.17 51.78 -20.06
N GLN A 236 7.48 51.63 -19.82
CA GLN A 236 8.42 52.72 -19.84
C GLN A 236 9.76 52.25 -20.41
N GLY A 237 10.31 52.98 -21.39
CA GLY A 237 11.60 52.64 -22.00
C GLY A 237 11.64 51.29 -22.72
N GLY A 238 10.49 50.78 -23.23
CA GLY A 238 10.40 49.49 -23.88
C GLY A 238 10.32 48.29 -22.93
N GLN A 239 10.20 48.53 -21.62
CA GLN A 239 10.03 47.50 -20.59
C GLN A 239 8.66 47.60 -19.94
N PHE A 240 8.12 46.43 -19.50
CA PHE A 240 6.90 46.36 -18.74
C PHE A 240 7.23 46.31 -17.24
N TYR A 241 6.58 47.18 -16.47
CA TYR A 241 6.67 47.23 -15.02
C TYR A 241 5.34 46.79 -14.42
N TYR A 242 5.36 45.68 -13.71
CA TYR A 242 4.18 45.18 -13.00
C TYR A 242 4.05 45.88 -11.66
N VAL A 243 2.88 46.44 -11.41
CA VAL A 243 2.54 47.10 -10.14
C VAL A 243 1.76 46.14 -9.27
N ARG A 244 2.22 45.95 -8.04
CA ARG A 244 1.55 45.15 -7.05
C ARG A 244 1.51 45.88 -5.71
N GLY A 245 0.32 46.08 -5.16
CA GLY A 245 0.16 46.48 -3.79
C GLY A 245 0.39 45.30 -2.87
N VAL A 246 1.38 45.36 -1.99
CA VAL A 246 1.67 44.34 -0.99
C VAL A 246 0.94 44.72 0.29
N GLY A 247 -0.14 43.93 0.61
CA GLY A 247 -0.96 44.19 1.79
C GLY A 247 -1.14 42.93 2.67
N ARG A 248 -0.39 41.84 2.39
CA ARG A 248 -0.41 40.67 3.28
C ARG A 248 0.31 40.99 4.59
N LEU A 249 -0.29 40.54 5.68
CA LEU A 249 0.26 40.68 7.02
C LEU A 249 1.28 39.57 7.25
N GLU A 250 2.53 39.90 7.56
CA GLU A 250 3.62 38.92 7.69
C GLU A 250 4.17 38.84 9.13
N SER A 251 3.83 39.81 9.98
CA SER A 251 4.32 39.88 11.34
C SER A 251 3.26 40.25 12.37
N VAL A 252 3.53 39.98 13.64
CA VAL A 252 2.71 40.42 14.77
C VAL A 252 2.53 41.94 14.75
N GLU A 253 3.58 42.66 14.35
CA GLU A 253 3.57 44.14 14.27
C GLU A 253 2.66 44.63 13.14
N ASP A 254 2.69 44.00 11.96
CA ASP A 254 1.81 44.34 10.84
C ASP A 254 0.35 44.14 11.23
N ILE A 255 0.03 43.01 11.87
CA ILE A 255 -1.32 42.73 12.35
C ILE A 255 -1.75 43.77 13.38
N GLY A 256 -0.84 44.14 14.31
CA GLY A 256 -1.12 45.15 15.33
C GLY A 256 -1.35 46.56 14.75
N ASN A 257 -0.78 46.86 13.60
CA ASN A 257 -0.92 48.17 12.92
C ASN A 257 -2.10 48.26 11.96
N VAL A 258 -2.92 47.23 11.85
CA VAL A 258 -4.15 47.24 11.04
C VAL A 258 -5.11 48.32 11.55
N VAL A 259 -5.56 49.18 10.65
CA VAL A 259 -6.57 50.22 10.94
C VAL A 259 -7.95 49.60 10.99
N LEU A 260 -8.60 49.64 12.14
CA LEU A 260 -9.93 49.08 12.35
C LEU A 260 -11.04 50.06 12.00
N ALA A 261 -10.85 51.31 12.35
CA ALA A 261 -11.79 52.39 12.11
C ALA A 261 -11.08 53.79 12.23
N VAL A 262 -11.80 54.83 11.88
CA VAL A 262 -11.38 56.22 12.16
C VAL A 262 -12.36 56.82 13.17
N HIS A 263 -11.86 57.21 14.33
CA HIS A 263 -12.63 57.82 15.39
C HIS A 263 -12.16 59.25 15.61
N ASN A 264 -13.09 60.22 15.50
CA ASN A 264 -12.76 61.65 15.61
C ASN A 264 -11.57 62.11 14.72
N GLY A 265 -11.43 61.54 13.53
CA GLY A 265 -10.34 61.88 12.58
C GLY A 265 -8.99 61.17 12.86
N ALA A 266 -8.89 60.36 13.92
CA ALA A 266 -7.70 59.58 14.24
C ALA A 266 -7.93 58.10 13.92
N PRO A 267 -6.95 57.40 13.32
CA PRO A 267 -7.06 55.94 13.07
C PRO A 267 -6.99 55.17 14.40
N VAL A 268 -7.91 54.22 14.58
CA VAL A 268 -7.87 53.27 15.66
C VAL A 268 -7.18 52.01 15.14
N LEU A 269 -6.05 51.65 15.73
CA LEU A 269 -5.25 50.51 15.36
C LEU A 269 -5.65 49.28 16.20
N LEU A 270 -5.41 48.08 15.68
CA LEU A 270 -5.69 46.86 16.42
C LEU A 270 -4.96 46.80 17.78
N LYS A 271 -3.71 47.26 17.84
CA LYS A 271 -2.90 47.34 19.07
C LYS A 271 -3.49 48.24 20.15
N ASP A 272 -4.37 49.19 19.79
CA ASP A 272 -5.01 50.12 20.73
C ASP A 272 -6.16 49.40 21.48
N VAL A 273 -6.81 48.43 20.83
CA VAL A 273 -7.99 47.69 21.35
C VAL A 273 -7.72 46.23 21.72
N GLY A 274 -6.51 45.75 21.46
CA GLY A 274 -6.13 44.38 21.73
C GLY A 274 -4.63 44.15 21.70
N ARG A 275 -4.22 42.90 21.76
CA ARG A 275 -2.83 42.48 21.57
C ARG A 275 -2.77 41.30 20.63
N VAL A 276 -1.73 41.24 19.82
CA VAL A 276 -1.44 40.13 18.94
C VAL A 276 -0.36 39.25 19.58
N VAL A 277 -0.59 37.95 19.65
CA VAL A 277 0.38 36.99 20.19
C VAL A 277 0.48 35.79 19.27
N ILE A 278 1.64 35.17 19.27
CA ILE A 278 1.79 33.84 18.64
C ILE A 278 1.31 32.81 19.67
N GLY A 279 0.36 32.00 19.28
CA GLY A 279 -0.21 30.92 20.10
C GLY A 279 -0.38 29.63 19.31
N ILE A 280 -1.01 28.66 19.94
CA ILE A 280 -1.33 27.39 19.30
C ILE A 280 -2.85 27.25 19.09
N ALA A 281 -3.24 26.65 17.99
CA ALA A 281 -4.62 26.26 17.75
C ALA A 281 -5.10 25.26 18.82
N PRO A 282 -6.41 25.21 19.14
CA PRO A 282 -6.96 24.18 20.02
C PRO A 282 -6.55 22.78 19.54
N ARG A 283 -5.98 21.99 20.43
CA ARG A 283 -5.49 20.65 20.10
C ARG A 283 -6.63 19.67 20.06
N LEU A 284 -6.63 18.78 19.05
CA LEU A 284 -7.52 17.64 18.94
C LEU A 284 -6.86 16.34 19.43
N GLY A 285 -5.52 16.34 19.60
CA GLY A 285 -4.75 15.17 20.03
C GLY A 285 -3.33 15.55 20.45
N GLN A 286 -2.63 14.59 21.00
CA GLN A 286 -1.24 14.70 21.45
C GLN A 286 -0.49 13.44 21.04
N PHE A 287 0.79 13.58 20.68
CA PHE A 287 1.68 12.48 20.42
C PHE A 287 2.85 12.51 21.40
N GLY A 288 3.08 11.41 22.10
CA GLY A 288 4.22 11.21 23.00
C GLY A 288 5.24 10.26 22.39
N PHE A 289 6.52 10.54 22.60
CA PHE A 289 7.60 9.69 22.14
C PHE A 289 8.65 9.53 23.23
N GLU A 290 8.92 8.27 23.64
CA GLU A 290 9.82 7.94 24.75
C GLU A 290 9.48 8.69 26.06
N LYS A 291 10.29 9.70 26.42
CA LYS A 291 10.11 10.52 27.63
C LYS A 291 9.52 11.89 27.34
N GLN A 292 9.20 12.18 26.08
CA GLN A 292 8.61 13.44 25.66
C GLN A 292 7.09 13.28 25.62
N ASP A 293 6.38 14.02 26.43
CA ASP A 293 4.91 13.98 26.47
C ASP A 293 4.28 14.68 25.26
N ASP A 294 5.02 15.57 24.58
CA ASP A 294 4.58 16.29 23.41
C ASP A 294 5.68 16.30 22.34
N ALA A 295 5.57 15.41 21.40
CA ALA A 295 6.47 15.31 20.25
C ALA A 295 5.71 15.54 18.94
N VAL A 296 6.43 15.72 17.86
CA VAL A 296 5.86 15.87 16.51
C VAL A 296 6.21 14.64 15.69
N GLU A 297 5.19 13.94 15.26
CA GLU A 297 5.28 12.77 14.40
C GLU A 297 4.83 13.10 12.98
N GLY A 298 5.48 12.47 11.99
CA GLY A 298 4.95 12.35 10.64
C GLY A 298 4.70 10.89 10.28
N VAL A 299 3.65 10.65 9.53
CA VAL A 299 3.21 9.32 9.10
C VAL A 299 3.04 9.30 7.58
N ILE A 300 3.83 8.49 6.91
CA ILE A 300 3.81 8.37 5.45
C ILE A 300 2.94 7.20 5.04
N PHE A 301 2.01 7.48 4.14
CA PHE A 301 1.07 6.51 3.58
C PHE A 301 1.42 6.15 2.15
N LEU A 302 1.41 4.85 1.88
CA LEU A 302 1.58 4.27 0.55
C LEU A 302 0.31 4.47 -0.28
N ARG A 303 0.48 4.82 -1.54
CA ARG A 303 -0.62 4.80 -2.51
C ARG A 303 -1.00 3.35 -2.83
N THR A 304 -2.30 3.09 -2.84
CA THR A 304 -2.82 1.76 -3.15
C THR A 304 -2.32 1.28 -4.52
N GLY A 305 -1.78 0.06 -4.56
CA GLY A 305 -1.23 -0.57 -5.78
C GLY A 305 0.25 -0.32 -6.05
N GLU A 306 0.92 0.50 -5.25
CA GLU A 306 2.37 0.72 -5.37
C GLU A 306 3.18 -0.34 -4.61
N LYS A 307 4.44 -0.51 -4.99
CA LYS A 307 5.36 -1.44 -4.34
C LYS A 307 6.00 -0.81 -3.11
N THR A 308 5.69 -1.35 -1.94
CA THR A 308 6.17 -0.83 -0.66
C THR A 308 7.69 -0.64 -0.62
N GLN A 309 8.47 -1.62 -1.08
CA GLN A 309 9.94 -1.55 -1.05
C GLN A 309 10.53 -0.44 -1.93
N ASP A 310 9.96 -0.23 -3.12
CA ASP A 310 10.46 0.78 -4.05
C ASP A 310 10.16 2.20 -3.54
N VAL A 311 8.99 2.38 -2.91
CA VAL A 311 8.59 3.65 -2.31
C VAL A 311 9.42 3.95 -1.06
N LEU A 312 9.63 2.96 -0.18
CA LEU A 312 10.43 3.12 1.03
C LEU A 312 11.88 3.54 0.73
N LYS A 313 12.53 2.94 -0.26
CA LYS A 313 13.88 3.37 -0.69
C LYS A 313 13.92 4.85 -1.09
N GLN A 314 12.87 5.33 -1.76
CA GLN A 314 12.78 6.74 -2.14
C GLN A 314 12.47 7.65 -0.94
N VAL A 315 11.65 7.17 0.00
CA VAL A 315 11.35 7.86 1.27
C VAL A 315 12.61 7.99 2.12
N GLU A 316 13.40 6.93 2.25
CA GLU A 316 14.68 6.95 2.97
C GLU A 316 15.67 7.93 2.33
N ALA A 317 15.82 7.89 1.01
CA ALA A 317 16.67 8.83 0.27
C ALA A 317 16.20 10.28 0.46
N LYS A 318 14.88 10.52 0.43
CA LYS A 318 14.31 11.84 0.69
C LYS A 318 14.51 12.27 2.14
N THR A 319 14.42 11.36 3.11
CA THR A 319 14.72 11.63 4.52
C THR A 319 16.17 12.09 4.71
N GLN A 320 17.10 11.41 4.01
CA GLN A 320 18.51 11.81 4.04
C GLN A 320 18.72 13.19 3.41
N GLU A 321 18.12 13.46 2.24
CA GLU A 321 18.17 14.78 1.58
C GLU A 321 17.62 15.89 2.50
N LEU A 322 16.46 15.63 3.14
CA LEU A 322 15.86 16.57 4.09
C LEU A 322 16.79 16.88 5.26
N ASN A 323 17.38 15.85 5.88
CA ASN A 323 18.27 16.01 7.02
C ASN A 323 19.62 16.69 6.67
N GLU A 324 20.14 16.48 5.46
CA GLU A 324 21.47 16.98 5.06
C GLU A 324 21.42 18.36 4.41
N HIS A 325 20.35 18.66 3.64
CA HIS A 325 20.35 19.80 2.73
C HIS A 325 19.21 20.80 2.94
N ILE A 326 18.07 20.37 3.48
CA ILE A 326 16.86 21.21 3.52
C ILE A 326 16.57 21.73 4.94
N LEU A 327 16.64 20.84 5.92
CA LEU A 327 16.34 21.21 7.31
C LEU A 327 17.50 21.96 7.97
N PRO A 328 17.20 22.87 8.92
CA PRO A 328 18.22 23.44 9.78
C PRO A 328 18.99 22.34 10.53
N LYS A 329 20.27 22.58 10.82
CA LYS A 329 21.16 21.59 11.45
C LYS A 329 20.70 21.11 12.83
N ASP A 330 19.89 21.91 13.49
CA ASP A 330 19.29 21.64 14.80
C ASP A 330 18.00 20.83 14.72
N VAL A 331 17.41 20.63 13.54
CA VAL A 331 16.20 19.84 13.31
C VAL A 331 16.54 18.55 12.56
N ARG A 332 16.10 17.42 13.10
CA ARG A 332 16.36 16.12 12.50
C ARG A 332 15.09 15.26 12.44
N ILE A 333 14.90 14.60 11.31
CA ILE A 333 13.93 13.52 11.11
C ILE A 333 14.56 12.23 11.60
N VAL A 334 13.93 11.58 12.57
CA VAL A 334 14.37 10.29 13.12
C VAL A 334 13.26 9.26 12.89
N PRO A 335 13.48 8.26 12.02
CA PRO A 335 12.53 7.18 11.83
C PRO A 335 12.48 6.28 13.07
N PHE A 336 11.27 5.85 13.45
CA PHE A 336 11.07 4.88 14.52
C PHE A 336 10.20 3.68 14.09
N TYR A 337 9.55 3.79 12.95
CA TYR A 337 8.89 2.67 12.27
C TYR A 337 9.23 2.73 10.79
N ASP A 338 9.83 1.67 10.31
CA ASP A 338 10.14 1.46 8.91
C ASP A 338 9.69 0.05 8.52
N ARG A 339 8.78 0.00 7.54
CA ARG A 339 8.24 -1.29 7.08
C ARG A 339 9.27 -2.13 6.33
N THR A 340 10.39 -1.55 5.91
CA THR A 340 11.52 -2.26 5.30
C THR A 340 12.03 -3.35 6.22
N ASP A 341 12.16 -3.08 7.51
CA ASP A 341 12.62 -4.06 8.50
C ASP A 341 11.68 -5.27 8.58
N LEU A 342 10.36 -5.01 8.60
CA LEU A 342 9.36 -6.07 8.62
C LEU A 342 9.38 -6.91 7.33
N ILE A 343 9.48 -6.26 6.17
CA ILE A 343 9.55 -6.94 4.88
C ILE A 343 10.86 -7.73 4.78
N GLY A 344 11.99 -7.15 5.21
CA GLY A 344 13.29 -7.82 5.23
C GLY A 344 13.30 -9.07 6.11
N LEU A 345 12.74 -8.97 7.33
CA LEU A 345 12.58 -10.11 8.22
C LEU A 345 11.68 -11.20 7.61
N THR A 346 10.55 -10.80 7.02
CA THR A 346 9.61 -11.71 6.36
C THR A 346 10.28 -12.43 5.18
N THR A 347 10.95 -11.69 4.31
CA THR A 347 11.66 -12.26 3.16
C THR A 347 12.73 -13.26 3.61
N LYS A 348 13.52 -12.92 4.63
CA LYS A 348 14.53 -13.82 5.19
C LYS A 348 13.93 -15.09 5.77
N ILE A 349 12.83 -14.98 6.52
CA ILE A 349 12.11 -16.17 7.06
C ILE A 349 11.64 -17.06 5.93
N VAL A 350 11.07 -16.47 4.86
CA VAL A 350 10.63 -17.21 3.69
C VAL A 350 11.78 -17.92 3.00
N GLU A 351 12.86 -17.20 2.70
CA GLU A 351 14.07 -17.78 2.08
C GLU A 351 14.64 -18.94 2.92
N ASP A 352 14.79 -18.75 4.22
CA ASP A 352 15.29 -19.77 5.13
C ASP A 352 14.38 -21.00 5.15
N ASN A 353 13.07 -20.83 5.19
CA ASN A 353 12.11 -21.93 5.19
C ASN A 353 12.09 -22.68 3.85
N LEU A 354 12.13 -21.96 2.74
CA LEU A 354 12.20 -22.54 1.40
C LEU A 354 13.49 -23.37 1.23
N LEU A 355 14.63 -22.80 1.61
CA LEU A 355 15.93 -23.50 1.50
C LEU A 355 16.00 -24.71 2.41
N ARG A 356 15.58 -24.59 3.67
CA ARG A 356 15.56 -25.71 4.63
C ARG A 356 14.58 -26.79 4.23
N GLY A 357 13.37 -26.41 3.81
CA GLY A 357 12.34 -27.36 3.33
C GLY A 357 12.83 -28.11 2.10
N MET A 358 13.36 -27.41 1.10
CA MET A 358 13.92 -28.02 -0.11
C MET A 358 15.09 -28.97 0.23
N LEU A 359 16.03 -28.55 1.08
CA LEU A 359 17.17 -29.37 1.50
C LEU A 359 16.70 -30.63 2.23
N LEU A 360 15.74 -30.51 3.15
CA LEU A 360 15.16 -31.65 3.88
C LEU A 360 14.55 -32.65 2.91
N VAL A 361 13.73 -32.18 1.96
CA VAL A 361 13.10 -33.06 0.96
C VAL A 361 14.17 -33.75 0.09
N ILE A 362 15.22 -33.02 -0.35
CA ILE A 362 16.30 -33.63 -1.11
C ILE A 362 17.02 -34.72 -0.31
N VAL A 363 17.31 -34.47 0.97
CA VAL A 363 17.95 -35.49 1.83
C VAL A 363 17.08 -36.72 1.98
N VAL A 364 15.78 -36.52 2.24
CA VAL A 364 14.79 -37.60 2.36
C VAL A 364 14.71 -38.41 1.04
N LEU A 365 14.64 -37.72 -0.10
CA LEU A 365 14.58 -38.37 -1.42
C LEU A 365 15.83 -39.20 -1.72
N ILE A 366 17.03 -38.70 -1.45
CA ILE A 366 18.29 -39.45 -1.63
C ILE A 366 18.27 -40.69 -0.74
N PHE A 367 17.80 -40.56 0.51
CA PHE A 367 17.70 -41.67 1.45
C PHE A 367 16.76 -42.78 0.99
N PHE A 368 15.56 -42.41 0.53
CA PHE A 368 14.51 -43.37 0.12
C PHE A 368 14.77 -43.99 -1.26
N LEU A 369 15.27 -43.18 -2.22
CA LEU A 369 15.56 -43.67 -3.57
C LEU A 369 16.85 -44.49 -3.67
N TYR A 370 17.69 -44.51 -2.63
CA TYR A 370 19.02 -45.14 -2.61
C TYR A 370 19.90 -44.85 -3.84
N ASP A 371 19.59 -43.83 -4.59
CA ASP A 371 20.33 -43.39 -5.78
C ASP A 371 20.40 -41.86 -5.83
N PHE A 372 21.60 -41.33 -5.74
CA PHE A 372 21.87 -39.91 -5.75
C PHE A 372 21.42 -39.23 -7.07
N ARG A 373 21.52 -39.94 -8.21
CA ARG A 373 21.14 -39.39 -9.52
C ARG A 373 19.64 -39.24 -9.63
N ALA A 374 18.87 -40.26 -9.21
CA ALA A 374 17.42 -40.20 -9.19
C ALA A 374 16.92 -39.11 -8.24
N GLY A 375 17.50 -38.99 -7.04
CA GLY A 375 17.19 -37.91 -6.11
C GLY A 375 17.47 -36.51 -6.68
N LEU A 376 18.58 -36.34 -7.40
CA LEU A 376 18.93 -35.05 -8.02
C LEU A 376 17.97 -34.65 -9.15
N ILE A 377 17.52 -35.63 -9.97
CA ILE A 377 16.53 -35.39 -11.03
C ILE A 377 15.22 -34.85 -10.43
N VAL A 378 14.73 -35.49 -9.37
CA VAL A 378 13.54 -35.03 -8.66
C VAL A 378 13.77 -33.68 -8.00
N ALA A 379 14.92 -33.47 -7.37
CA ALA A 379 15.27 -32.23 -6.71
C ALA A 379 15.21 -30.98 -7.64
N VAL A 380 15.60 -31.14 -8.90
CA VAL A 380 15.55 -30.07 -9.92
C VAL A 380 14.12 -29.64 -10.26
N THR A 381 13.13 -30.51 -10.08
CA THR A 381 11.72 -30.17 -10.36
C THR A 381 11.17 -29.15 -9.37
N ILE A 382 11.68 -29.11 -8.12
CA ILE A 382 11.23 -28.17 -7.07
C ILE A 382 11.42 -26.70 -7.49
N PRO A 383 12.66 -26.23 -7.80
CA PRO A 383 12.86 -24.85 -8.20
C PRO A 383 12.16 -24.50 -9.51
N LEU A 384 12.01 -25.46 -10.44
CA LEU A 384 11.23 -25.24 -11.67
C LEU A 384 9.76 -25.01 -11.40
N ALA A 385 9.14 -25.80 -10.52
CA ALA A 385 7.76 -25.62 -10.11
C ALA A 385 7.55 -24.28 -9.37
N LEU A 386 8.45 -23.89 -8.49
CA LEU A 386 8.43 -22.58 -7.81
C LEU A 386 8.52 -21.42 -8.79
N LEU A 387 9.44 -21.48 -9.74
CA LEU A 387 9.57 -20.43 -10.75
C LEU A 387 8.33 -20.32 -11.62
N PHE A 388 7.70 -21.45 -11.96
CA PHE A 388 6.42 -21.45 -12.67
C PHE A 388 5.31 -20.80 -11.83
N ALA A 389 5.23 -21.10 -10.54
CA ALA A 389 4.27 -20.47 -9.62
C ALA A 389 4.48 -18.94 -9.55
N PHE A 390 5.74 -18.47 -9.50
CA PHE A 390 6.04 -17.04 -9.51
C PHE A 390 5.65 -16.36 -10.84
N ILE A 391 5.80 -17.04 -11.97
CA ILE A 391 5.27 -16.54 -13.26
C ILE A 391 3.76 -16.38 -13.19
N CYS A 392 3.04 -17.37 -12.65
CA CYS A 392 1.59 -17.32 -12.51
C CYS A 392 1.13 -16.17 -11.61
N LEU A 393 1.82 -15.93 -10.47
CA LEU A 393 1.54 -14.81 -9.57
C LEU A 393 1.79 -13.46 -10.24
N ASP A 394 2.90 -13.31 -10.97
CA ASP A 394 3.25 -12.09 -11.70
C ASP A 394 2.22 -11.76 -12.79
N LEU A 395 1.77 -12.78 -13.54
CA LEU A 395 0.72 -12.62 -14.56
C LEU A 395 -0.62 -12.21 -13.96
N GLN A 396 -0.95 -12.67 -12.75
CA GLN A 396 -2.17 -12.31 -12.02
C GLN A 396 -2.02 -10.96 -11.29
N LYS A 397 -0.82 -10.35 -11.29
CA LYS A 397 -0.48 -9.15 -10.51
C LYS A 397 -0.77 -9.32 -9.00
N ALA A 398 -0.67 -10.54 -8.51
CA ALA A 398 -0.83 -10.86 -7.10
C ALA A 398 0.49 -10.60 -6.37
N SER A 399 0.43 -10.01 -5.15
CA SER A 399 1.62 -9.88 -4.30
C SER A 399 1.96 -11.23 -3.67
N ALA A 400 3.25 -11.53 -3.60
CA ALA A 400 3.75 -12.63 -2.78
C ALA A 400 3.74 -12.18 -1.32
N ASN A 401 3.04 -12.91 -0.46
CA ASN A 401 3.00 -12.64 0.97
C ASN A 401 3.51 -13.86 1.76
N LEU A 402 3.80 -13.64 3.05
CA LEU A 402 4.30 -14.68 3.94
C LEU A 402 3.39 -15.92 3.96
N LEU A 403 2.07 -15.72 3.89
CA LEU A 403 1.09 -16.80 3.96
C LEU A 403 1.09 -17.62 2.67
N SER A 404 1.06 -16.96 1.50
CA SER A 404 1.04 -17.66 0.20
C SER A 404 2.34 -18.44 -0.06
N ILE A 405 3.50 -17.86 0.27
CA ILE A 405 4.79 -18.55 0.08
C ILE A 405 5.00 -19.58 1.18
N GLY A 406 4.57 -19.28 2.43
CA GLY A 406 4.69 -20.22 3.55
C GLY A 406 3.82 -21.45 3.45
N ALA A 407 2.74 -21.38 2.66
CA ALA A 407 1.85 -22.53 2.39
C ALA A 407 2.36 -23.48 1.30
N ILE A 408 3.49 -23.18 0.65
CA ILE A 408 4.07 -24.06 -0.36
C ILE A 408 4.53 -25.36 0.31
N ASP A 409 3.82 -26.45 -0.01
CA ASP A 409 4.18 -27.80 0.44
C ASP A 409 5.06 -28.47 -0.61
N PHE A 410 6.35 -28.59 -0.30
CA PHE A 410 7.30 -29.26 -1.17
C PHE A 410 7.02 -30.74 -1.35
N GLY A 411 6.36 -31.40 -0.37
CA GLY A 411 5.97 -32.79 -0.48
C GLY A 411 4.98 -32.99 -1.65
N ILE A 412 3.90 -32.23 -1.68
CA ILE A 412 2.91 -32.29 -2.76
C ILE A 412 3.52 -31.98 -4.14
N LEU A 413 4.45 -31.02 -4.19
CA LEU A 413 5.09 -30.63 -5.45
C LEU A 413 5.98 -31.74 -6.05
N VAL A 414 6.61 -32.57 -5.21
CA VAL A 414 7.54 -33.62 -5.70
C VAL A 414 6.91 -34.98 -5.84
N ASP A 415 5.78 -35.28 -5.19
CA ASP A 415 5.17 -36.61 -5.19
C ASP A 415 5.02 -37.18 -6.59
N GLY A 416 4.51 -36.38 -7.53
CA GLY A 416 4.38 -36.81 -8.91
C GLY A 416 5.69 -37.17 -9.60
N ALA A 417 6.72 -36.39 -9.34
CA ALA A 417 8.05 -36.64 -9.91
C ALA A 417 8.72 -37.84 -9.26
N VAL A 418 8.56 -38.03 -7.95
CA VAL A 418 9.10 -39.19 -7.20
C VAL A 418 8.54 -40.47 -7.73
N VAL A 419 7.21 -40.59 -7.81
CA VAL A 419 6.51 -41.82 -8.30
C VAL A 419 6.93 -42.13 -9.74
N MET A 420 7.03 -41.11 -10.58
CA MET A 420 7.42 -41.31 -11.98
C MET A 420 8.89 -41.77 -12.08
N VAL A 421 9.83 -41.13 -11.39
CA VAL A 421 11.26 -41.47 -11.43
C VAL A 421 11.51 -42.82 -10.80
N GLU A 422 10.85 -43.14 -9.68
CA GLU A 422 10.96 -44.44 -9.02
C GLU A 422 10.50 -45.56 -9.96
N ASN A 423 9.33 -45.44 -10.60
CA ASN A 423 8.85 -46.45 -11.52
C ASN A 423 9.75 -46.64 -12.74
N ILE A 424 10.25 -45.52 -13.32
CA ILE A 424 11.20 -45.57 -14.43
C ILE A 424 12.46 -46.32 -14.00
N TYR A 425 13.02 -45.95 -12.83
CA TYR A 425 14.26 -46.59 -12.32
C TYR A 425 14.07 -48.11 -12.06
N ARG A 426 12.92 -48.50 -11.45
CA ARG A 426 12.57 -49.87 -11.21
C ARG A 426 12.46 -50.67 -12.51
N GLN A 427 11.78 -50.16 -13.53
CA GLN A 427 11.62 -50.76 -14.84
C GLN A 427 12.97 -50.92 -15.58
N LEU A 428 13.83 -49.89 -15.52
CA LEU A 428 15.16 -49.94 -16.10
C LEU A 428 16.04 -51.00 -15.41
N ALA A 429 15.95 -51.13 -14.10
CA ALA A 429 16.67 -52.16 -13.34
C ALA A 429 16.18 -53.58 -13.68
N GLN A 430 14.88 -53.82 -13.75
CA GLN A 430 14.28 -55.12 -14.05
C GLN A 430 14.53 -55.56 -15.50
N ARG A 431 14.65 -54.64 -16.43
CA ARG A 431 14.82 -54.95 -17.86
C ARG A 431 16.27 -54.78 -18.35
N ARG A 432 17.23 -54.78 -17.44
CA ARG A 432 18.67 -54.77 -17.77
C ARG A 432 19.00 -56.01 -18.62
N GLY A 433 19.50 -55.79 -19.85
CA GLY A 433 19.85 -56.86 -20.79
C GLY A 433 18.72 -57.30 -21.70
N SER A 434 17.53 -56.66 -21.65
CA SER A 434 16.46 -56.89 -22.63
C SER A 434 16.77 -56.23 -23.99
N SER A 435 16.13 -56.69 -25.05
CA SER A 435 16.28 -56.12 -26.42
C SER A 435 15.56 -54.77 -26.62
N PHE A 436 14.87 -54.23 -25.59
CA PHE A 436 14.17 -52.98 -25.66
C PHE A 436 15.07 -51.79 -25.53
N SER A 437 14.83 -50.71 -26.27
CA SER A 437 15.53 -49.45 -26.14
C SER A 437 15.22 -48.77 -24.79
N VAL A 438 16.16 -47.97 -24.28
CA VAL A 438 15.93 -47.18 -23.05
C VAL A 438 14.71 -46.29 -23.15
N THR A 439 14.49 -45.70 -24.30
CA THR A 439 13.33 -44.83 -24.57
C THR A 439 12.01 -45.58 -24.50
N GLU A 440 11.96 -46.81 -25.02
CA GLU A 440 10.76 -47.65 -24.94
C GLU A 440 10.45 -48.07 -23.50
N ILE A 441 11.49 -48.37 -22.70
CA ILE A 441 11.31 -48.74 -21.29
C ILE A 441 10.79 -47.53 -20.51
N ILE A 442 11.34 -46.34 -20.72
CA ILE A 442 10.89 -45.11 -20.06
C ILE A 442 9.45 -44.79 -20.44
N THR A 443 9.09 -44.87 -21.73
CA THR A 443 7.71 -44.58 -22.17
C THR A 443 6.72 -45.57 -21.59
N ALA A 444 7.07 -46.87 -21.50
CA ALA A 444 6.24 -47.91 -20.91
C ALA A 444 6.07 -47.70 -19.40
N ALA A 445 7.17 -47.38 -18.70
CA ALA A 445 7.14 -47.07 -17.25
C ALA A 445 6.29 -45.83 -16.95
N ALA A 446 6.41 -44.78 -17.74
CA ALA A 446 5.57 -43.62 -17.59
C ALA A 446 4.10 -43.87 -17.82
N ALA A 447 3.74 -44.70 -18.84
CA ALA A 447 2.38 -45.08 -19.14
C ALA A 447 1.70 -45.91 -18.05
N GLU A 448 2.47 -46.61 -17.23
CA GLU A 448 1.95 -47.42 -16.11
C GLU A 448 1.39 -46.56 -14.98
N VAL A 449 2.05 -45.41 -14.71
CA VAL A 449 1.71 -44.55 -13.58
C VAL A 449 0.97 -43.25 -13.97
N ASP A 450 0.85 -42.94 -15.28
CA ASP A 450 0.28 -41.70 -15.76
C ASP A 450 -1.16 -41.45 -15.26
N ARG A 451 -2.03 -42.47 -15.36
CA ARG A 451 -3.44 -42.35 -14.94
C ARG A 451 -3.61 -42.25 -13.43
N PRO A 452 -3.05 -43.17 -12.60
CA PRO A 452 -3.09 -43.02 -11.15
C PRO A 452 -2.57 -41.68 -10.66
N LEU A 453 -1.45 -41.22 -11.23
CA LEU A 453 -0.85 -39.95 -10.89
C LEU A 453 -1.74 -38.76 -11.25
N PHE A 454 -2.32 -38.76 -12.46
CA PHE A 454 -3.25 -37.72 -12.89
C PHE A 454 -4.45 -37.64 -11.94
N TYR A 455 -5.07 -38.77 -11.56
CA TYR A 455 -6.20 -38.74 -10.65
C TYR A 455 -5.81 -38.28 -9.24
N ALA A 456 -4.66 -38.70 -8.74
CA ALA A 456 -4.15 -38.25 -7.43
C ALA A 456 -3.96 -36.72 -7.40
N VAL A 457 -3.29 -36.16 -8.40
CA VAL A 457 -3.11 -34.70 -8.53
C VAL A 457 -4.45 -33.99 -8.73
N ALA A 458 -5.36 -34.57 -9.54
CA ALA A 458 -6.69 -33.97 -9.75
C ALA A 458 -7.52 -33.91 -8.46
N VAL A 459 -7.43 -34.92 -7.59
CA VAL A 459 -8.09 -34.91 -6.27
C VAL A 459 -7.50 -33.85 -5.36
N ILE A 460 -6.15 -33.70 -5.35
CA ILE A 460 -5.49 -32.66 -4.59
C ILE A 460 -5.94 -31.27 -5.08
N VAL A 461 -5.90 -31.01 -6.38
CA VAL A 461 -6.36 -29.75 -6.96
C VAL A 461 -7.83 -29.49 -6.62
N ALA A 462 -8.69 -30.50 -6.72
CA ALA A 462 -10.11 -30.39 -6.37
C ALA A 462 -10.32 -30.02 -4.90
N SER A 463 -9.44 -30.44 -3.99
CA SER A 463 -9.52 -30.10 -2.57
C SER A 463 -9.24 -28.61 -2.31
N PHE A 464 -8.51 -27.92 -3.21
CA PHE A 464 -8.24 -26.48 -3.12
C PHE A 464 -9.32 -25.61 -3.81
N LEU A 465 -10.19 -26.19 -4.66
CA LEU A 465 -11.25 -25.42 -5.34
C LEU A 465 -12.14 -24.58 -4.41
N PRO A 466 -12.52 -25.05 -3.19
CA PRO A 466 -13.31 -24.24 -2.27
C PRO A 466 -12.66 -22.90 -1.87
N ILE A 467 -11.33 -22.78 -1.94
CA ILE A 467 -10.61 -21.55 -1.63
C ILE A 467 -11.00 -20.41 -2.59
N TYR A 468 -11.25 -20.73 -3.85
CA TYR A 468 -11.64 -19.72 -4.85
C TYR A 468 -13.06 -19.17 -4.66
N VAL A 469 -13.91 -19.86 -3.89
CA VAL A 469 -15.26 -19.39 -3.52
C VAL A 469 -15.22 -18.39 -2.36
N LEU A 470 -14.11 -18.35 -1.61
CA LEU A 470 -13.95 -17.42 -0.49
C LEU A 470 -14.01 -15.98 -1.00
N SER A 471 -14.71 -15.13 -0.25
CA SER A 471 -14.82 -13.68 -0.50
C SER A 471 -14.38 -12.88 0.72
N GLY A 472 -14.23 -11.57 0.56
CA GLY A 472 -13.79 -10.68 1.63
C GLY A 472 -12.35 -10.95 2.08
N PRO A 473 -11.99 -10.62 3.33
CA PRO A 473 -10.64 -10.77 3.87
C PRO A 473 -10.07 -12.19 3.72
N SER A 474 -10.91 -13.22 3.92
CA SER A 474 -10.51 -14.62 3.72
C SER A 474 -10.15 -14.92 2.26
N GLY A 475 -10.91 -14.38 1.31
CA GLY A 475 -10.59 -14.52 -0.12
C GLY A 475 -9.27 -13.85 -0.47
N THR A 476 -9.02 -12.65 0.03
CA THR A 476 -7.77 -11.90 -0.23
C THR A 476 -6.55 -12.62 0.36
N LEU A 477 -6.71 -13.26 1.53
CA LEU A 477 -5.63 -14.03 2.18
C LEU A 477 -5.29 -15.32 1.43
N PHE A 478 -6.30 -16.10 1.04
CA PHE A 478 -6.11 -17.48 0.62
C PHE A 478 -6.11 -17.69 -0.90
N LYS A 479 -6.73 -16.80 -1.71
CA LYS A 479 -6.71 -16.94 -3.17
C LYS A 479 -5.33 -16.93 -3.83
N PRO A 480 -4.30 -16.21 -3.29
CA PRO A 480 -2.95 -16.29 -3.84
C PRO A 480 -2.19 -17.58 -3.53
N MET A 481 -2.73 -18.47 -2.69
CA MET A 481 -2.19 -19.81 -2.41
C MET A 481 -2.52 -20.76 -3.55
#